data_d95d07e573ef5a02b8c33181c360dbec
#
_entry.id   d95d07e573ef5a02b8c33181c360dbec
#
_cell.length_a   1.000
_cell.length_b   1.000
_cell.length_c   1.000
_cell.angle_alpha   90.00
_cell.angle_beta   90.00
_cell.angle_gamma   90.00
#
_symmetry.space_group_name_H-M   'P 1'
#
loop_
_entity.id
_entity.type
_entity.pdbx_description
1 polymer ?
#
loop_
_entity_poly.entity_id
_entity_poly.type
_entity_poly.pdbx_seq_one_letter_code
_entity_poly.pdbx_strand_id
1 'polypeptide(L)'
;MNYFRTLLAAFVIVNLVGISLTSCIREEDYADGNGVELKFGNDTVSFDTIFTTVSSLTKTLMVYNDESKPIKIDRISLREGAASFFRLNIDGTTDLVAKDVEIGAKDSLYIFVKVELNPNNQSNPLLIEDEILFSFNGKTQSVVLQAYGQDAYYHKPTHFLLSRNSSSPSGYDTIWYSLVNEGGEQAGYVESGNEIRWKNDKPHVILGTCVVDSAFTLNLSAGTTIHLDKNSEFWVYTGGTLNATGDIASPITFTSMRKDAQYANAAGQWGCMRFIAGCKNNVLENVVIKNNVIGILVDTCVSSSPTLTMRNTIVENCSYVGLYSRGATLDAQNLIVQNCGNYAVALTIGGNYNFVHCTFANYWQYSTRTKATLLLNDYYLDVNDNIQYRPVEQASFHNCIIYGSLAEEEVEFDLA
;
A
#
# COMPACT_ATOMS: atom_id res chain seq x y z
N MET A 1 84.56 -11.82 6.17
CA MET A 1 83.48 -12.61 5.59
C MET A 1 82.06 -12.15 6.03
N ASN A 2 81.93 -11.60 7.24
CA ASN A 2 80.62 -11.12 7.74
C ASN A 2 80.11 -9.81 7.10
N TYR A 3 80.97 -8.86 6.74
CA TYR A 3 80.57 -7.60 6.10
C TYR A 3 80.00 -7.78 4.70
N PHE A 4 80.49 -8.74 3.93
CA PHE A 4 79.97 -9.02 2.60
C PHE A 4 78.59 -9.66 2.62
N ARG A 5 78.31 -10.49 3.63
CA ARG A 5 76.99 -11.07 3.84
C ARG A 5 75.95 -10.05 4.24
N THR A 6 76.32 -9.08 5.09
CA THR A 6 75.43 -7.98 5.50
C THR A 6 75.13 -7.02 4.35
N LEU A 7 76.12 -6.71 3.51
CA LEU A 7 75.93 -5.86 2.35
C LEU A 7 75.04 -6.56 1.29
N LEU A 8 75.22 -7.86 1.08
CA LEU A 8 74.41 -8.64 0.16
C LEU A 8 72.96 -8.73 0.66
N ALA A 9 72.75 -8.95 1.96
CA ALA A 9 71.44 -8.97 2.57
C ALA A 9 70.72 -7.60 2.52
N ALA A 10 71.45 -6.51 2.75
CA ALA A 10 70.90 -5.16 2.62
C ALA A 10 70.54 -4.86 1.14
N PHE A 11 71.33 -5.28 0.18
CA PHE A 11 71.03 -5.08 -1.25
C PHE A 11 69.80 -5.88 -1.69
N VAL A 12 69.62 -7.12 -1.20
CA VAL A 12 68.44 -7.93 -1.45
C VAL A 12 67.19 -7.33 -0.87
N ILE A 13 67.27 -6.82 0.39
CA ILE A 13 66.14 -6.16 1.06
C ILE A 13 65.76 -4.88 0.34
N VAL A 14 66.69 -4.05 -0.09
CA VAL A 14 66.40 -2.81 -0.86
C VAL A 14 65.73 -3.13 -2.22
N ASN A 15 66.16 -4.18 -2.89
CA ASN A 15 65.49 -4.63 -4.13
C ASN A 15 64.11 -5.21 -3.88
N LEU A 16 63.90 -6.00 -2.83
CA LEU A 16 62.58 -6.48 -2.44
C LEU A 16 61.63 -5.37 -2.07
N VAL A 17 62.08 -4.36 -1.34
CA VAL A 17 61.26 -3.16 -1.01
C VAL A 17 61.00 -2.32 -2.26
N GLY A 18 61.97 -2.20 -3.15
CA GLY A 18 61.79 -1.50 -4.48
C GLY A 18 60.73 -2.15 -5.36
N ILE A 19 60.64 -3.48 -5.35
CA ILE A 19 59.62 -4.21 -6.15
C ILE A 19 58.23 -4.12 -5.50
N SER A 20 58.12 -3.97 -4.20
CA SER A 20 56.83 -3.83 -3.52
C SER A 20 56.24 -2.40 -3.56
N LEU A 21 57.01 -1.41 -4.06
CA LEU A 21 56.53 -0.03 -4.21
C LEU A 21 56.05 0.31 -5.63
N THR A 22 56.14 -0.61 -6.59
CA THR A 22 55.39 -0.50 -7.85
C THR A 22 53.93 -0.87 -7.57
N SER A 23 53.22 -0.02 -6.84
CA SER A 23 51.78 0.03 -6.92
C SER A 23 51.45 0.31 -8.35
N CYS A 24 50.83 -0.65 -9.05
CA CYS A 24 50.19 -0.40 -10.34
C CYS A 24 49.17 0.71 -10.12
N ILE A 25 49.51 1.95 -10.43
CA ILE A 25 48.51 2.94 -10.83
C ILE A 25 47.99 2.36 -12.16
N ARG A 26 46.90 1.61 -12.07
CA ARG A 26 46.15 1.19 -13.25
C ARG A 26 45.55 2.50 -13.76
N GLU A 27 46.11 3.06 -14.85
CA GLU A 27 45.34 4.01 -15.66
C GLU A 27 44.10 3.25 -16.07
N GLU A 28 42.94 3.67 -15.54
CA GLU A 28 41.69 3.07 -15.95
C GLU A 28 41.42 3.45 -17.39
N ASP A 29 41.57 2.47 -18.27
CA ASP A 29 41.36 2.60 -19.69
C ASP A 29 39.85 2.50 -19.98
N TYR A 30 39.17 3.63 -19.94
CA TYR A 30 37.74 3.74 -20.20
C TYR A 30 37.42 3.48 -21.68
N ALA A 31 36.19 2.99 -21.91
CA ALA A 31 35.62 2.94 -23.24
C ALA A 31 35.38 4.36 -23.75
N ASP A 32 36.03 4.77 -24.82
CA ASP A 32 35.88 6.09 -25.42
C ASP A 32 35.49 6.00 -26.91
N GLY A 33 35.11 7.15 -27.49
CA GLY A 33 34.73 7.29 -28.88
C GLY A 33 33.21 7.32 -29.12
N ASN A 34 32.86 7.75 -30.37
CA ASN A 34 31.46 8.00 -30.75
C ASN A 34 30.58 6.74 -30.82
N GLY A 35 31.17 5.55 -30.88
CA GLY A 35 30.45 4.28 -30.95
C GLY A 35 30.05 3.69 -29.61
N VAL A 36 30.56 4.21 -28.50
CA VAL A 36 30.22 3.73 -27.14
C VAL A 36 28.84 4.23 -26.76
N GLU A 37 27.94 3.34 -26.34
CA GLU A 37 26.56 3.67 -25.98
C GLU A 37 26.19 3.03 -24.65
N LEU A 38 25.44 3.77 -23.82
CA LEU A 38 24.72 3.20 -22.67
C LEU A 38 23.45 2.53 -23.17
N LYS A 39 23.11 1.39 -22.58
CA LYS A 39 21.81 0.76 -22.78
C LYS A 39 20.94 0.96 -21.55
N PHE A 40 19.68 1.20 -21.79
CA PHE A 40 18.70 1.44 -20.73
C PHE A 40 17.70 0.29 -20.67
N GLY A 41 17.33 -0.13 -19.47
CA GLY A 41 16.30 -1.14 -19.26
C GLY A 41 14.92 -0.70 -19.79
N ASN A 42 14.67 0.61 -19.78
CA ASN A 42 13.48 1.24 -20.35
C ASN A 42 13.88 2.60 -20.96
N ASP A 43 13.30 2.95 -22.08
CA ASP A 43 13.48 4.27 -22.71
C ASP A 43 12.66 5.36 -21.99
N THR A 44 11.64 4.94 -21.23
CA THR A 44 10.76 5.81 -20.45
C THR A 44 10.51 5.19 -19.09
N VAL A 45 10.70 5.96 -18.03
CA VAL A 45 10.25 5.63 -16.67
C VAL A 45 8.91 6.33 -16.44
N SER A 46 7.82 5.62 -16.66
CA SER A 46 6.46 6.15 -16.47
C SER A 46 5.95 5.82 -15.08
N PHE A 47 5.54 6.83 -14.34
CA PHE A 47 4.76 6.68 -13.13
C PHE A 47 3.29 6.76 -13.49
N ASP A 48 2.52 5.83 -12.99
CA ASP A 48 1.07 5.84 -13.07
C ASP A 48 0.51 7.06 -12.30
N THR A 49 -0.78 7.23 -12.28
CA THR A 49 -1.41 8.36 -11.58
C THR A 49 -0.96 8.46 -10.13
N ILE A 50 -0.36 9.58 -9.76
CA ILE A 50 0.15 9.87 -8.43
C ILE A 50 -0.71 10.95 -7.80
N PHE A 51 -1.08 10.76 -6.53
CA PHE A 51 -1.76 11.82 -5.78
C PHE A 51 -0.80 12.96 -5.45
N THR A 52 -1.20 14.19 -5.76
CA THR A 52 -0.47 15.39 -5.33
C THR A 52 -0.32 15.40 -3.80
N THR A 53 0.79 15.86 -3.25
CA THR A 53 1.14 15.83 -1.81
C THR A 53 1.67 14.52 -1.23
N VAL A 54 1.68 13.44 -2.00
CA VAL A 54 2.24 12.16 -1.56
C VAL A 54 3.39 11.81 -2.49
N SER A 55 4.56 11.48 -1.92
CA SER A 55 5.68 10.98 -2.73
C SER A 55 5.28 9.69 -3.42
N SER A 56 5.65 9.56 -4.69
CA SER A 56 5.45 8.31 -5.43
C SER A 56 6.26 7.16 -4.85
N LEU A 57 5.92 5.98 -5.30
CA LEU A 57 6.81 4.84 -5.16
C LEU A 57 8.11 5.10 -5.90
N THR A 58 9.17 4.49 -5.39
CA THR A 58 10.46 4.49 -6.08
C THR A 58 10.40 3.51 -7.25
N LYS A 59 10.72 3.98 -8.46
CA LYS A 59 10.98 3.12 -9.62
C LYS A 59 12.48 3.01 -9.87
N THR A 60 12.90 1.90 -10.44
CA THR A 60 14.30 1.62 -10.75
C THR A 60 14.52 1.69 -12.24
N LEU A 61 15.49 2.49 -12.67
CA LEU A 61 16.05 2.48 -14.01
C LEU A 61 17.37 1.73 -13.97
N MET A 62 17.51 0.74 -14.82
CA MET A 62 18.78 0.02 -15.05
C MET A 62 19.52 0.66 -16.20
N VAL A 63 20.79 0.97 -16.00
CA VAL A 63 21.71 1.49 -17.02
C VAL A 63 22.83 0.46 -17.20
N TYR A 64 23.02 -0.03 -18.43
CA TYR A 64 23.95 -1.10 -18.72
C TYR A 64 25.13 -0.58 -19.52
N ASN A 65 26.31 -1.09 -19.18
CA ASN A 65 27.51 -0.99 -19.98
C ASN A 65 27.78 -2.33 -20.68
N ASP A 66 27.51 -2.41 -21.98
CA ASP A 66 27.76 -3.61 -22.77
C ASP A 66 29.19 -3.64 -23.35
N GLU A 67 30.04 -2.65 -23.04
CA GLU A 67 31.40 -2.60 -23.51
C GLU A 67 32.33 -3.55 -22.72
N SER A 68 33.48 -3.87 -23.32
CA SER A 68 34.53 -4.66 -22.65
C SER A 68 35.43 -3.83 -21.71
N LYS A 69 35.20 -2.53 -21.62
CA LYS A 69 35.89 -1.56 -20.77
C LYS A 69 34.88 -0.80 -19.93
N PRO A 70 35.26 -0.27 -18.75
CA PRO A 70 34.36 0.59 -17.97
C PRO A 70 34.01 1.86 -18.78
N ILE A 71 32.79 2.37 -18.53
CA ILE A 71 32.35 3.66 -19.06
C ILE A 71 32.34 4.65 -17.89
N LYS A 72 32.96 5.81 -18.08
CA LYS A 72 32.87 6.93 -17.17
C LYS A 72 31.83 7.92 -17.67
N ILE A 73 30.82 8.17 -16.85
CA ILE A 73 29.77 9.15 -17.08
C ILE A 73 30.16 10.44 -16.39
N ASP A 74 30.45 11.48 -17.15
CA ASP A 74 30.92 12.77 -16.61
C ASP A 74 29.84 13.41 -15.75
N ARG A 75 28.55 13.25 -16.15
CA ARG A 75 27.43 13.87 -15.48
C ARG A 75 26.13 13.10 -15.70
N ILE A 76 25.38 12.90 -14.62
CA ILE A 76 23.97 12.47 -14.64
C ILE A 76 23.16 13.56 -13.92
N SER A 77 22.11 14.07 -14.59
CA SER A 77 21.24 15.11 -14.01
C SER A 77 19.85 15.07 -14.64
N LEU A 78 18.89 15.69 -13.98
CA LEU A 78 17.58 15.98 -14.55
C LEU A 78 17.70 17.19 -15.50
N ARG A 79 16.91 17.23 -16.58
CA ARG A 79 16.88 18.36 -17.53
C ARG A 79 16.44 19.63 -16.84
N GLU A 80 15.33 19.57 -16.06
CA GLU A 80 14.79 20.70 -15.32
C GLU A 80 15.55 21.01 -14.01
N GLY A 81 16.54 20.18 -13.65
CA GLY A 81 17.38 20.37 -12.47
C GLY A 81 16.60 20.52 -11.18
N ALA A 82 16.79 21.64 -10.47
CA ALA A 82 16.11 21.91 -9.20
C ALA A 82 14.60 22.18 -9.34
N ALA A 83 14.13 22.55 -10.52
CA ALA A 83 12.71 22.78 -10.79
C ALA A 83 11.95 21.48 -11.07
N SER A 84 12.65 20.38 -11.29
CA SER A 84 12.05 19.06 -11.52
C SER A 84 11.19 18.60 -10.36
N PHE A 85 10.08 17.94 -10.70
CA PHE A 85 9.28 17.17 -9.71
C PHE A 85 9.88 15.78 -9.44
N PHE A 86 10.86 15.35 -10.22
CA PHE A 86 11.54 14.07 -10.02
C PHE A 86 12.74 14.24 -9.08
N ARG A 87 13.06 13.15 -8.38
CA ARG A 87 14.25 13.02 -7.53
C ARG A 87 14.97 11.74 -7.88
N LEU A 88 16.27 11.83 -8.03
CA LEU A 88 17.14 10.70 -8.33
C LEU A 88 17.93 10.27 -7.11
N ASN A 89 18.17 8.98 -6.99
CA ASN A 89 19.21 8.42 -6.13
C ASN A 89 20.09 7.53 -7.02
N ILE A 90 21.33 7.93 -7.18
CA ILE A 90 22.30 7.31 -8.09
C ILE A 90 23.44 6.80 -7.20
N ASP A 91 23.55 5.48 -7.04
CA ASP A 91 24.59 4.84 -6.21
C ASP A 91 24.69 5.45 -4.80
N GLY A 92 23.53 5.70 -4.15
CA GLY A 92 23.47 6.32 -2.82
C GLY A 92 23.56 7.85 -2.82
N THR A 93 23.87 8.50 -3.94
CA THR A 93 23.93 9.95 -4.07
C THR A 93 22.57 10.52 -4.45
N THR A 94 22.07 11.46 -3.64
CA THR A 94 20.77 12.13 -3.84
C THR A 94 20.89 13.58 -4.31
N ASP A 95 22.09 13.99 -4.72
CA ASP A 95 22.34 15.34 -5.23
C ASP A 95 21.63 15.57 -6.57
N LEU A 96 21.39 16.83 -6.91
CA LEU A 96 20.79 17.21 -8.20
C LEU A 96 21.64 16.81 -9.41
N VAL A 97 22.91 16.57 -9.20
CA VAL A 97 23.87 16.19 -10.23
C VAL A 97 24.84 15.16 -9.64
N ALA A 98 24.90 13.99 -10.19
CA ALA A 98 25.99 13.03 -9.96
C ALA A 98 27.09 13.24 -11.01
N LYS A 99 28.34 13.23 -10.59
CA LYS A 99 29.52 13.41 -11.45
C LYS A 99 30.44 12.22 -11.32
N ASP A 100 31.21 11.99 -12.40
CA ASP A 100 32.26 10.96 -12.44
C ASP A 100 31.74 9.57 -12.02
N VAL A 101 30.54 9.20 -12.51
CA VAL A 101 29.91 7.91 -12.21
C VAL A 101 30.45 6.85 -13.15
N GLU A 102 30.95 5.75 -12.59
CA GLU A 102 31.57 4.67 -13.36
C GLU A 102 30.67 3.45 -13.43
N ILE A 103 30.59 2.84 -14.62
CA ILE A 103 29.94 1.54 -14.81
C ILE A 103 31.01 0.58 -15.32
N GLY A 104 31.29 -0.46 -14.57
CA GLY A 104 32.28 -1.49 -14.91
C GLY A 104 32.01 -2.14 -16.26
N ALA A 105 33.01 -2.81 -16.83
CA ALA A 105 32.86 -3.57 -18.09
C ALA A 105 31.81 -4.68 -17.91
N LYS A 106 30.81 -4.75 -18.81
CA LYS A 106 29.71 -5.75 -18.76
C LYS A 106 28.89 -5.69 -17.46
N ASP A 107 28.77 -4.50 -16.86
CA ASP A 107 28.11 -4.26 -15.59
C ASP A 107 26.93 -3.28 -15.76
N SER A 108 26.22 -2.99 -14.68
CA SER A 108 25.05 -2.13 -14.67
C SER A 108 24.99 -1.24 -13.44
N LEU A 109 24.30 -0.11 -13.58
CA LEU A 109 24.02 0.86 -12.52
C LEU A 109 22.52 0.95 -12.27
N TYR A 110 22.14 0.99 -11.01
CA TYR A 110 20.75 1.24 -10.58
C TYR A 110 20.55 2.72 -10.29
N ILE A 111 19.52 3.29 -10.89
CA ILE A 111 19.07 4.65 -10.58
C ILE A 111 17.65 4.55 -10.02
N PHE A 112 17.48 5.01 -8.80
CA PHE A 112 16.15 5.08 -8.18
C PHE A 112 15.54 6.44 -8.47
N VAL A 113 14.30 6.42 -8.99
CA VAL A 113 13.54 7.61 -9.36
C VAL A 113 12.31 7.72 -8.50
N LYS A 114 12.06 8.89 -7.92
CA LYS A 114 10.83 9.26 -7.19
C LYS A 114 10.19 10.49 -7.83
N VAL A 115 8.89 10.66 -7.60
CA VAL A 115 8.15 11.88 -7.95
C VAL A 115 7.63 12.55 -6.69
N GLU A 116 7.77 13.86 -6.60
CA GLU A 116 7.27 14.69 -5.51
C GLU A 116 6.42 15.82 -6.09
N LEU A 117 5.09 15.69 -6.01
CA LEU A 117 4.16 16.68 -6.53
C LEU A 117 3.65 17.60 -5.43
N ASN A 118 3.73 18.89 -5.66
CA ASN A 118 3.04 19.87 -4.83
C ASN A 118 1.60 20.10 -5.35
N PRO A 119 0.61 20.26 -4.45
CA PRO A 119 -0.77 20.52 -4.86
C PRO A 119 -0.85 21.92 -5.47
N ASN A 120 -1.21 22.00 -6.74
CA ASN A 120 -1.38 23.26 -7.45
C ASN A 120 -2.83 23.74 -7.52
N ASN A 121 -3.75 23.21 -6.71
CA ASN A 121 -5.19 23.54 -6.72
C ASN A 121 -5.86 23.45 -8.11
N GLN A 122 -5.30 22.69 -9.03
CA GLN A 122 -5.85 22.49 -10.37
C GLN A 122 -6.53 21.12 -10.48
N SER A 123 -7.73 21.10 -10.99
CA SER A 123 -8.61 19.91 -11.05
C SER A 123 -8.25 18.92 -12.16
N ASN A 124 -7.24 19.18 -12.98
CA ASN A 124 -6.90 18.33 -14.12
C ASN A 124 -5.72 17.41 -13.82
N PRO A 125 -5.70 16.19 -14.35
CA PRO A 125 -4.50 15.36 -14.33
C PRO A 125 -3.39 16.14 -15.02
N LEU A 126 -2.36 16.49 -14.27
CA LEU A 126 -1.19 17.18 -14.79
C LEU A 126 -0.23 16.11 -15.30
N LEU A 127 0.00 16.06 -16.60
CA LEU A 127 1.13 15.30 -17.15
C LEU A 127 2.41 16.07 -16.83
N ILE A 128 3.31 15.40 -16.13
CA ILE A 128 4.62 15.93 -15.77
C ILE A 128 5.66 15.10 -16.50
N GLU A 129 6.51 15.79 -17.22
CA GLU A 129 7.60 15.18 -17.99
C GLU A 129 8.93 15.82 -17.62
N ASP A 130 9.98 15.02 -17.63
CA ASP A 130 11.37 15.46 -17.52
C ASP A 130 12.26 14.39 -18.20
N GLU A 131 13.56 14.60 -18.20
CA GLU A 131 14.52 13.61 -18.72
C GLU A 131 15.72 13.48 -17.79
N ILE A 132 16.18 12.25 -17.62
CA ILE A 132 17.52 12.00 -17.05
C ILE A 132 18.52 12.13 -18.19
N LEU A 133 19.48 13.02 -18.05
CA LEU A 133 20.56 13.27 -19.00
C LEU A 133 21.82 12.57 -18.54
N PHE A 134 22.43 11.79 -19.43
CA PHE A 134 23.69 11.07 -19.25
C PHE A 134 24.73 11.66 -20.21
N SER A 135 25.68 12.43 -19.69
CA SER A 135 26.74 13.04 -20.49
C SER A 135 28.05 12.27 -20.30
N PHE A 136 28.61 11.74 -21.38
CA PHE A 136 29.84 10.97 -21.42
C PHE A 136 30.45 11.00 -22.87
N ASN A 137 31.76 10.91 -22.97
CA ASN A 137 32.48 10.90 -24.27
C ASN A 137 32.06 12.05 -25.21
N GLY A 138 31.75 13.25 -24.64
CA GLY A 138 31.34 14.42 -25.43
C GLY A 138 29.92 14.37 -26.00
N LYS A 139 29.11 13.37 -25.66
CA LYS A 139 27.71 13.22 -26.08
C LYS A 139 26.75 13.10 -24.88
N THR A 140 25.47 13.20 -25.16
CA THR A 140 24.42 13.04 -24.17
C THR A 140 23.36 12.06 -24.68
N GLN A 141 23.02 11.07 -23.86
CA GLN A 141 21.84 10.22 -24.02
C GLN A 141 20.82 10.59 -22.95
N SER A 142 19.54 10.30 -23.19
CA SER A 142 18.49 10.61 -22.21
C SER A 142 17.49 9.48 -22.06
N VAL A 143 16.83 9.46 -20.88
CA VAL A 143 15.68 8.61 -20.57
C VAL A 143 14.55 9.51 -20.14
N VAL A 144 13.37 9.34 -20.75
CA VAL A 144 12.18 10.13 -20.46
C VAL A 144 11.57 9.71 -19.11
N LEU A 145 11.18 10.69 -18.32
CA LEU A 145 10.41 10.53 -17.08
C LEU A 145 9.01 11.09 -17.29
N GLN A 146 7.99 10.31 -16.96
CA GLN A 146 6.60 10.73 -17.07
C GLN A 146 5.83 10.39 -15.80
N ALA A 147 4.99 11.30 -15.33
CA ALA A 147 4.06 11.09 -14.22
C ALA A 147 2.75 11.83 -14.47
N TYR A 148 1.64 11.22 -14.02
CA TYR A 148 0.33 11.86 -14.02
C TYR A 148 -0.03 12.25 -12.59
N GLY A 149 -0.22 13.57 -12.34
CA GLY A 149 -0.70 14.07 -11.07
C GLY A 149 -2.24 14.01 -11.01
N GLN A 150 -2.80 13.59 -9.89
CA GLN A 150 -4.23 13.62 -9.63
C GLN A 150 -4.53 14.41 -8.36
N ASP A 151 -5.42 15.38 -8.46
CA ASP A 151 -5.93 16.11 -7.29
C ASP A 151 -6.89 15.24 -6.48
N ALA A 152 -6.93 15.42 -5.16
CA ALA A 152 -7.72 14.63 -4.23
C ALA A 152 -8.10 15.44 -2.99
N TYR A 153 -9.09 14.94 -2.25
CA TYR A 153 -9.43 15.39 -0.91
C TYR A 153 -8.62 14.60 0.12
N TYR A 154 -7.75 15.29 0.88
CA TYR A 154 -6.85 14.65 1.83
C TYR A 154 -7.38 14.67 3.25
N HIS A 155 -7.49 13.50 3.84
CA HIS A 155 -7.81 13.29 5.26
C HIS A 155 -6.53 12.95 6.01
N LYS A 156 -5.91 13.98 6.63
CA LYS A 156 -4.66 13.84 7.38
C LYS A 156 -4.97 13.78 8.87
N PRO A 157 -4.27 12.94 9.64
CA PRO A 157 -4.48 12.86 11.08
C PRO A 157 -4.24 14.22 11.76
N THR A 158 -5.19 14.64 12.57
CA THR A 158 -5.18 15.85 13.38
C THR A 158 -5.27 15.53 14.87
N HIS A 159 -5.68 14.29 15.19
CA HIS A 159 -5.87 13.80 16.53
C HIS A 159 -5.06 12.54 16.80
N PHE A 160 -4.90 12.19 18.06
CA PHE A 160 -4.35 10.90 18.46
C PHE A 160 -5.09 10.33 19.67
N LEU A 161 -5.09 9.00 19.79
CA LEU A 161 -5.51 8.28 20.99
C LEU A 161 -4.43 7.28 21.38
N LEU A 162 -4.37 6.96 22.68
CA LEU A 162 -3.50 5.93 23.21
C LEU A 162 -4.30 4.64 23.40
N SER A 163 -3.93 3.60 22.70
CA SER A 163 -4.49 2.26 22.82
C SER A 163 -3.56 1.38 23.64
N ARG A 164 -4.08 0.66 24.65
CA ARG A 164 -3.25 -0.27 25.43
C ARG A 164 -2.72 -1.39 24.56
N ASN A 165 -1.41 -1.58 24.61
CA ASN A 165 -0.72 -2.68 23.96
C ASN A 165 0.40 -3.18 24.86
N SER A 166 0.21 -4.36 25.47
CA SER A 166 1.19 -4.98 26.37
C SER A 166 2.50 -5.38 25.66
N SER A 167 2.48 -5.47 24.32
CA SER A 167 3.65 -5.78 23.52
C SER A 167 4.45 -4.53 23.13
N SER A 168 3.89 -3.33 23.34
CA SER A 168 4.58 -2.07 23.09
C SER A 168 5.53 -1.74 24.25
N PRO A 169 6.75 -1.24 24.00
CA PRO A 169 7.69 -0.82 25.05
C PRO A 169 7.13 0.22 26.04
N SER A 170 6.19 1.05 25.57
CA SER A 170 5.50 2.06 26.40
C SER A 170 4.24 1.52 27.08
N GLY A 171 3.81 0.30 26.78
CA GLY A 171 2.51 -0.27 27.17
C GLY A 171 1.31 0.30 26.40
N TYR A 172 1.58 1.19 25.43
CA TYR A 172 0.56 1.84 24.60
C TYR A 172 1.04 2.02 23.17
N ASP A 173 0.10 1.91 22.23
CA ASP A 173 0.27 2.34 20.85
C ASP A 173 -0.45 3.68 20.65
N THR A 174 0.14 4.55 19.84
CA THR A 174 -0.49 5.81 19.46
C THR A 174 -1.18 5.64 18.11
N ILE A 175 -2.50 5.81 18.10
CA ILE A 175 -3.29 5.78 16.87
C ILE A 175 -3.57 7.24 16.47
N TRP A 176 -3.05 7.63 15.32
CA TRP A 176 -3.28 8.93 14.73
C TRP A 176 -4.49 8.88 13.81
N TYR A 177 -5.45 9.82 13.97
CA TYR A 177 -6.68 9.81 13.22
C TYR A 177 -7.17 11.22 12.82
N SER A 178 -8.02 11.25 11.79
CA SER A 178 -8.81 12.39 11.34
C SER A 178 -10.30 12.09 11.52
N LEU A 179 -11.11 13.13 11.67
CA LEU A 179 -12.57 13.00 11.68
C LEU A 179 -13.15 13.30 10.30
N VAL A 180 -14.23 12.62 9.93
CA VAL A 180 -14.88 12.80 8.62
C VAL A 180 -15.43 14.20 8.37
N ASN A 181 -15.68 14.96 9.44
CA ASN A 181 -16.19 16.34 9.40
C ASN A 181 -15.08 17.42 9.36
N GLU A 182 -13.80 17.03 9.41
CA GLU A 182 -12.68 17.98 9.48
C GLU A 182 -12.04 18.29 8.13
N GLY A 183 -12.39 17.56 7.06
CA GLY A 183 -11.90 17.84 5.70
C GLY A 183 -12.30 19.20 5.12
N GLY A 184 -13.00 20.00 5.90
CA GLY A 184 -13.51 21.33 5.53
C GLY A 184 -14.57 21.26 4.43
N GLU A 185 -15.11 22.41 4.03
CA GLU A 185 -16.08 22.53 2.93
C GLU A 185 -15.55 22.02 1.58
N GLN A 186 -14.24 21.75 1.49
CA GLN A 186 -13.62 21.23 0.28
C GLN A 186 -13.96 19.75 0.06
N ALA A 187 -13.81 18.90 1.08
CA ALA A 187 -14.00 17.45 0.96
C ALA A 187 -15.45 17.00 1.10
N GLY A 188 -16.27 17.76 1.83
CA GLY A 188 -17.66 17.42 2.10
C GLY A 188 -18.45 18.62 2.61
N TYR A 189 -19.73 18.42 2.88
CA TYR A 189 -20.60 19.42 3.47
C TYR A 189 -21.58 18.79 4.46
N VAL A 190 -22.05 19.59 5.41
CA VAL A 190 -23.11 19.20 6.33
C VAL A 190 -24.45 19.28 5.60
N GLU A 191 -25.16 18.15 5.49
CA GLU A 191 -26.49 18.10 4.88
C GLU A 191 -27.57 18.58 5.86
N SER A 192 -27.54 18.01 7.07
CA SER A 192 -28.49 18.32 8.13
C SER A 192 -27.96 17.90 9.49
N GLY A 193 -27.88 18.79 10.44
CA GLY A 193 -27.42 18.45 11.80
C GLY A 193 -26.02 17.82 11.81
N ASN A 194 -25.94 16.53 12.13
CA ASN A 194 -24.69 15.75 12.16
C ASN A 194 -24.51 14.84 10.93
N GLU A 195 -25.32 15.06 9.87
CA GLU A 195 -25.18 14.33 8.61
C GLU A 195 -24.20 15.04 7.71
N ILE A 196 -23.17 14.32 7.29
CA ILE A 196 -22.08 14.81 6.45
C ILE A 196 -22.12 14.03 5.13
N ARG A 197 -22.05 14.73 4.02
CA ARG A 197 -21.87 14.14 2.70
C ARG A 197 -20.51 14.48 2.15
N TRP A 198 -19.74 13.48 1.77
CA TRP A 198 -18.52 13.68 1.00
C TRP A 198 -18.86 13.93 -0.47
N LYS A 199 -18.07 14.81 -1.09
CA LYS A 199 -18.15 15.06 -2.54
C LYS A 199 -17.57 13.86 -3.29
N ASN A 200 -18.00 13.65 -4.52
CA ASN A 200 -17.56 12.54 -5.38
C ASN A 200 -16.91 13.01 -6.71
N ASP A 201 -16.62 14.31 -6.82
CA ASP A 201 -15.97 14.91 -8.00
C ASP A 201 -14.45 14.65 -8.05
N LYS A 202 -13.85 14.32 -6.90
CA LYS A 202 -12.44 13.94 -6.75
C LYS A 202 -12.34 12.75 -5.79
N PRO A 203 -11.29 11.92 -5.92
CA PRO A 203 -11.04 10.87 -4.95
C PRO A 203 -10.69 11.43 -3.56
N HIS A 204 -11.00 10.67 -2.54
CA HIS A 204 -10.56 10.89 -1.17
C HIS A 204 -9.31 10.09 -0.87
N VAL A 205 -8.33 10.67 -0.20
CA VAL A 205 -7.09 10.04 0.21
C VAL A 205 -6.96 10.09 1.73
N ILE A 206 -6.91 8.92 2.36
CA ILE A 206 -6.82 8.79 3.81
C ILE A 206 -5.38 8.43 4.19
N LEU A 207 -4.78 9.28 5.03
CA LEU A 207 -3.45 9.09 5.59
C LEU A 207 -3.59 8.84 7.10
N GLY A 208 -3.38 7.61 7.55
CA GLY A 208 -3.69 7.19 8.91
C GLY A 208 -5.12 6.70 9.07
N THR A 209 -5.73 6.82 10.25
CA THR A 209 -7.11 6.39 10.49
C THR A 209 -8.10 7.53 10.26
N CYS A 210 -9.18 7.27 9.51
CA CYS A 210 -10.29 8.21 9.35
C CYS A 210 -11.52 7.69 10.09
N VAL A 211 -12.16 8.53 10.90
CA VAL A 211 -13.20 8.13 11.86
C VAL A 211 -14.52 8.84 11.62
N VAL A 212 -15.59 8.07 11.42
CA VAL A 212 -16.97 8.55 11.61
C VAL A 212 -17.25 8.50 13.11
N ASP A 213 -17.19 9.65 13.77
CA ASP A 213 -17.33 9.74 15.23
C ASP A 213 -18.78 9.59 15.71
N SER A 214 -18.93 9.49 17.01
CA SER A 214 -20.22 9.34 17.70
C SER A 214 -21.23 10.40 17.25
N ALA A 215 -22.46 9.96 17.02
CA ALA A 215 -23.58 10.77 16.56
C ALA A 215 -23.46 11.38 15.14
N PHE A 216 -22.35 11.18 14.42
CA PHE A 216 -22.25 11.60 13.04
C PHE A 216 -22.72 10.49 12.09
N THR A 217 -23.34 10.91 11.01
CA THR A 217 -23.65 10.05 9.86
C THR A 217 -22.84 10.52 8.66
N LEU A 218 -22.04 9.64 8.08
CA LEU A 218 -21.37 9.91 6.84
C LEU A 218 -22.15 9.31 5.67
N ASN A 219 -22.52 10.15 4.73
CA ASN A 219 -23.16 9.77 3.47
C ASN A 219 -22.15 9.79 2.32
N LEU A 220 -21.96 8.66 1.66
CA LEU A 220 -21.18 8.51 0.45
C LEU A 220 -22.10 8.27 -0.75
N SER A 221 -21.84 8.97 -1.86
CA SER A 221 -22.63 8.88 -3.08
C SER A 221 -21.96 7.97 -4.11
N ALA A 222 -22.73 7.52 -5.10
CA ALA A 222 -22.24 6.72 -6.22
C ALA A 222 -21.00 7.32 -6.88
N GLY A 223 -20.02 6.49 -7.21
CA GLY A 223 -18.76 6.88 -7.84
C GLY A 223 -17.70 7.43 -6.88
N THR A 224 -18.00 7.60 -5.58
CA THR A 224 -16.98 8.01 -4.60
C THR A 224 -15.86 6.98 -4.54
N THR A 225 -14.62 7.42 -4.68
CA THR A 225 -13.43 6.57 -4.57
C THR A 225 -12.58 7.02 -3.40
N ILE A 226 -12.28 6.08 -2.50
CA ILE A 226 -11.51 6.31 -1.28
C ILE A 226 -10.22 5.48 -1.38
N HIS A 227 -9.07 6.16 -1.35
CA HIS A 227 -7.76 5.56 -1.35
C HIS A 227 -7.13 5.64 0.03
N LEU A 228 -6.69 4.50 0.55
CA LEU A 228 -6.09 4.43 1.87
C LEU A 228 -4.59 4.12 1.75
N ASP A 229 -3.79 4.83 2.53
CA ASP A 229 -2.34 4.62 2.60
C ASP A 229 -2.02 3.34 3.40
N LYS A 230 -0.76 2.94 3.34
CA LYS A 230 -0.27 1.79 4.11
C LYS A 230 -0.55 1.98 5.60
N ASN A 231 -1.16 0.98 6.22
CA ASN A 231 -1.59 0.97 7.63
C ASN A 231 -2.71 1.98 7.98
N SER A 232 -3.31 2.62 6.98
CA SER A 232 -4.51 3.44 7.18
C SER A 232 -5.73 2.55 7.40
N GLU A 233 -6.68 3.04 8.18
CA GLU A 233 -7.94 2.36 8.46
C GLU A 233 -9.13 3.33 8.33
N PHE A 234 -10.32 2.78 8.08
CA PHE A 234 -11.57 3.54 8.08
C PHE A 234 -12.47 3.02 9.19
N TRP A 235 -12.77 3.85 10.17
CA TRP A 235 -13.53 3.44 11.36
C TRP A 235 -14.90 4.12 11.44
N VAL A 236 -15.91 3.33 11.74
CA VAL A 236 -17.21 3.83 12.24
C VAL A 236 -17.23 3.59 13.75
N TYR A 237 -17.17 4.68 14.51
CA TYR A 237 -17.06 4.62 15.96
C TYR A 237 -18.42 4.36 16.62
N THR A 238 -18.43 4.09 17.93
CA THR A 238 -19.63 3.86 18.73
C THR A 238 -20.65 4.98 18.52
N GLY A 239 -21.86 4.67 18.07
CA GLY A 239 -22.91 5.66 17.79
C GLY A 239 -22.76 6.43 16.48
N GLY A 240 -21.69 6.19 15.72
CA GLY A 240 -21.53 6.67 14.34
C GLY A 240 -22.28 5.80 13.33
N THR A 241 -22.56 6.33 12.16
CA THR A 241 -23.25 5.63 11.08
C THR A 241 -22.58 5.93 9.73
N LEU A 242 -22.41 4.89 8.92
CA LEU A 242 -21.94 4.99 7.53
C LEU A 242 -23.08 4.58 6.58
N ASN A 243 -23.47 5.47 5.68
CA ASN A 243 -24.35 5.21 4.57
C ASN A 243 -23.55 5.32 3.26
N ALA A 244 -23.07 4.20 2.75
CA ALA A 244 -22.37 4.13 1.49
C ALA A 244 -23.33 3.51 0.43
N THR A 245 -24.00 4.37 -0.34
CA THR A 245 -24.98 3.94 -1.34
C THR A 245 -24.47 4.32 -2.73
N GLY A 246 -23.87 3.33 -3.38
CA GLY A 246 -23.37 3.41 -4.74
C GLY A 246 -24.44 3.05 -5.79
N ASP A 247 -24.01 2.96 -7.03
CA ASP A 247 -24.78 2.46 -8.17
C ASP A 247 -24.00 1.31 -8.85
N ILE A 248 -24.71 0.41 -9.52
CA ILE A 248 -24.08 -0.70 -10.27
C ILE A 248 -23.08 -0.17 -11.32
N ALA A 249 -23.45 0.90 -12.03
CA ALA A 249 -22.57 1.52 -13.03
C ALA A 249 -21.47 2.42 -12.41
N SER A 250 -21.62 2.83 -11.16
CA SER A 250 -20.73 3.74 -10.45
C SER A 250 -20.61 3.34 -8.97
N PRO A 251 -19.98 2.19 -8.68
CA PRO A 251 -19.84 1.72 -7.30
C PRO A 251 -18.98 2.66 -6.47
N ILE A 252 -19.19 2.64 -5.16
CA ILE A 252 -18.28 3.25 -4.21
C ILE A 252 -17.09 2.30 -4.02
N THR A 253 -15.86 2.82 -4.10
CA THR A 253 -14.67 1.98 -4.02
C THR A 253 -13.73 2.40 -2.89
N PHE A 254 -13.41 1.45 -2.00
CA PHE A 254 -12.34 1.57 -1.02
C PHE A 254 -11.15 0.72 -1.47
N THR A 255 -10.00 1.35 -1.70
CA THR A 255 -8.82 0.67 -2.23
C THR A 255 -7.53 1.33 -1.74
N SER A 256 -6.39 0.77 -2.11
CA SER A 256 -5.09 1.36 -1.78
C SER A 256 -4.78 2.61 -2.60
N MET A 257 -3.81 3.38 -2.13
CA MET A 257 -3.24 4.51 -2.86
C MET A 257 -2.41 4.10 -4.09
N ARG A 258 -1.98 2.83 -4.14
CA ARG A 258 -1.12 2.34 -5.23
C ARG A 258 -1.95 2.03 -6.46
N LYS A 259 -1.70 2.80 -7.53
CA LYS A 259 -2.41 2.68 -8.81
C LYS A 259 -1.61 1.90 -9.88
N ASP A 260 -0.37 1.57 -9.61
CA ASP A 260 0.46 0.77 -10.52
C ASP A 260 -0.23 -0.56 -10.83
N ALA A 261 -0.24 -0.95 -12.10
CA ALA A 261 -0.94 -2.15 -12.57
C ALA A 261 -0.54 -3.44 -11.82
N GLN A 262 0.72 -3.55 -11.40
CA GLN A 262 1.24 -4.68 -10.61
C GLN A 262 0.65 -4.77 -9.20
N TYR A 263 0.09 -3.66 -8.67
CA TYR A 263 -0.54 -3.59 -7.34
C TYR A 263 -2.05 -3.49 -7.39
N ALA A 264 -2.66 -3.45 -8.58
CA ALA A 264 -4.10 -3.27 -8.75
C ALA A 264 -4.93 -4.32 -8.00
N ASN A 265 -4.37 -5.51 -7.77
CA ASN A 265 -5.00 -6.62 -7.04
C ASN A 265 -4.11 -7.18 -5.92
N ALA A 266 -3.06 -6.46 -5.50
CA ALA A 266 -2.20 -6.91 -4.42
C ALA A 266 -2.89 -6.71 -3.06
N ALA A 267 -2.98 -7.77 -2.28
CA ALA A 267 -3.57 -7.74 -0.95
C ALA A 267 -2.66 -7.07 0.10
N GLY A 268 -3.22 -6.65 1.23
CA GLY A 268 -2.47 -6.18 2.40
C GLY A 268 -1.86 -4.78 2.26
N GLN A 269 -2.42 -3.94 1.39
CA GLN A 269 -1.88 -2.60 1.14
C GLN A 269 -2.38 -1.53 2.12
N TRP A 270 -3.49 -1.77 2.82
CA TRP A 270 -4.05 -0.92 3.88
C TRP A 270 -4.70 -1.78 4.96
N GLY A 271 -5.09 -1.20 6.09
CA GLY A 271 -5.59 -1.92 7.26
C GLY A 271 -6.96 -2.54 7.07
N CYS A 272 -7.99 -1.91 7.60
CA CYS A 272 -9.36 -2.43 7.52
C CYS A 272 -10.42 -1.33 7.48
N MET A 273 -11.64 -1.71 7.06
CA MET A 273 -12.86 -0.98 7.37
C MET A 273 -13.44 -1.58 8.66
N ARG A 274 -13.48 -0.78 9.73
CA ARG A 274 -13.87 -1.26 11.05
C ARG A 274 -15.13 -0.60 11.57
N PHE A 275 -16.08 -1.41 11.97
CA PHE A 275 -17.30 -1.01 12.68
C PHE A 275 -17.11 -1.33 14.17
N ILE A 276 -16.88 -0.32 14.97
CA ILE A 276 -16.59 -0.43 16.41
C ILE A 276 -17.88 -0.83 17.15
N ALA A 277 -17.72 -1.53 18.27
CA ALA A 277 -18.83 -1.94 19.12
C ALA A 277 -19.77 -0.77 19.45
N GLY A 278 -21.08 -0.96 19.24
CA GLY A 278 -22.12 0.06 19.50
C GLY A 278 -22.48 0.93 18.29
N CYS A 279 -21.84 0.78 17.12
CA CYS A 279 -22.37 1.33 15.87
C CYS A 279 -23.54 0.48 15.37
N LYS A 280 -24.46 1.06 14.58
CA LYS A 280 -25.65 0.38 14.06
C LYS A 280 -26.20 1.05 12.83
N ASN A 281 -27.08 0.34 12.12
CA ASN A 281 -27.77 0.85 10.93
C ASN A 281 -26.81 1.28 9.81
N ASN A 282 -25.62 0.68 9.75
CA ASN A 282 -24.67 0.96 8.69
C ASN A 282 -25.12 0.26 7.39
N VAL A 283 -24.92 0.93 6.25
CA VAL A 283 -25.32 0.43 4.94
C VAL A 283 -24.13 0.50 3.99
N LEU A 284 -23.88 -0.63 3.31
CA LEU A 284 -23.00 -0.74 2.15
C LEU A 284 -23.82 -1.29 0.99
N GLU A 285 -24.10 -0.46 0.01
CA GLU A 285 -24.84 -0.83 -1.19
C GLU A 285 -24.07 -0.46 -2.45
N ASN A 286 -23.84 -1.43 -3.33
CA ASN A 286 -22.98 -1.30 -4.51
C ASN A 286 -21.59 -0.73 -4.15
N VAL A 287 -20.89 -1.42 -3.21
CA VAL A 287 -19.58 -1.03 -2.69
C VAL A 287 -18.55 -2.09 -3.04
N VAL A 288 -17.35 -1.67 -3.42
CA VAL A 288 -16.18 -2.52 -3.61
C VAL A 288 -15.11 -2.16 -2.57
N ILE A 289 -14.67 -3.16 -1.80
CA ILE A 289 -13.61 -3.02 -0.79
C ILE A 289 -12.51 -4.01 -1.14
N LYS A 290 -11.29 -3.51 -1.38
CA LYS A 290 -10.22 -4.37 -1.88
C LYS A 290 -8.82 -3.99 -1.44
N ASN A 291 -7.93 -4.98 -1.53
CA ASN A 291 -6.47 -4.84 -1.37
C ASN A 291 -6.03 -4.52 0.07
N ASN A 292 -6.80 -4.89 1.06
CA ASN A 292 -6.53 -4.62 2.47
C ASN A 292 -6.02 -5.85 3.26
N VAL A 293 -5.75 -5.65 4.53
CA VAL A 293 -5.41 -6.74 5.45
C VAL A 293 -6.68 -7.47 5.87
N ILE A 294 -7.65 -6.75 6.45
CA ILE A 294 -8.99 -7.26 6.75
C ILE A 294 -9.99 -6.41 5.98
N GLY A 295 -10.86 -7.05 5.18
CA GLY A 295 -11.85 -6.35 4.38
C GLY A 295 -12.77 -5.50 5.24
N ILE A 296 -13.61 -6.16 6.00
CA ILE A 296 -14.56 -5.56 6.92
C ILE A 296 -14.40 -6.26 8.28
N LEU A 297 -14.19 -5.50 9.34
CA LEU A 297 -14.21 -5.96 10.73
C LEU A 297 -15.41 -5.34 11.45
N VAL A 298 -16.30 -6.19 11.98
CA VAL A 298 -17.49 -5.75 12.72
C VAL A 298 -17.39 -6.24 14.16
N ASP A 299 -17.23 -5.31 15.08
CA ASP A 299 -17.18 -5.60 16.50
C ASP A 299 -18.61 -5.82 17.10
N THR A 300 -18.65 -6.40 18.27
CA THR A 300 -19.88 -6.77 18.98
C THR A 300 -20.86 -5.61 19.08
N CYS A 301 -22.05 -5.79 18.54
CA CYS A 301 -23.15 -4.87 18.73
C CYS A 301 -24.41 -5.68 19.08
N VAL A 302 -24.86 -5.57 20.33
CA VAL A 302 -26.13 -6.14 20.76
C VAL A 302 -27.24 -5.19 20.33
N SER A 303 -27.89 -5.48 19.23
CA SER A 303 -29.00 -4.68 18.70
C SER A 303 -30.01 -5.58 17.99
N SER A 304 -31.28 -5.24 18.11
CA SER A 304 -32.37 -5.84 17.31
C SER A 304 -32.33 -5.41 15.83
N SER A 305 -31.59 -4.34 15.53
CA SER A 305 -31.34 -3.86 14.16
C SER A 305 -29.99 -4.36 13.67
N PRO A 306 -29.79 -4.59 12.35
CA PRO A 306 -28.48 -4.94 11.83
C PRO A 306 -27.42 -3.90 12.18
N THR A 307 -26.27 -4.37 12.64
CA THR A 307 -25.06 -3.55 12.79
C THR A 307 -24.61 -3.04 11.44
N LEU A 308 -24.68 -3.95 10.45
CA LEU A 308 -24.28 -3.70 9.07
C LEU A 308 -25.21 -4.42 8.10
N THR A 309 -25.76 -3.67 7.17
CA THR A 309 -26.51 -4.17 6.01
C THR A 309 -25.66 -4.04 4.76
N MET A 310 -25.51 -5.13 4.01
CA MET A 310 -24.72 -5.18 2.78
C MET A 310 -25.58 -5.62 1.60
N ARG A 311 -25.53 -4.88 0.49
CA ARG A 311 -26.26 -5.17 -0.75
C ARG A 311 -25.33 -5.01 -1.95
N ASN A 312 -25.28 -5.98 -2.86
CA ASN A 312 -24.48 -5.90 -4.08
C ASN A 312 -23.02 -5.46 -3.80
N THR A 313 -22.43 -5.97 -2.73
CA THR A 313 -21.12 -5.53 -2.23
C THR A 313 -20.05 -6.59 -2.52
N ILE A 314 -18.86 -6.15 -2.88
CA ILE A 314 -17.71 -7.02 -3.15
C ILE A 314 -16.60 -6.70 -2.16
N VAL A 315 -16.07 -7.74 -1.51
CA VAL A 315 -14.88 -7.68 -0.65
C VAL A 315 -13.85 -8.65 -1.21
N GLU A 316 -12.68 -8.14 -1.59
CA GLU A 316 -11.72 -8.97 -2.30
C GLU A 316 -10.25 -8.63 -2.02
N ASN A 317 -9.38 -9.61 -2.26
CA ASN A 317 -7.93 -9.45 -2.15
C ASN A 317 -7.50 -8.96 -0.75
N CYS A 318 -7.95 -9.67 0.30
CA CYS A 318 -7.60 -9.38 1.68
C CYS A 318 -6.47 -10.32 2.13
N SER A 319 -5.37 -9.77 2.65
CA SER A 319 -4.23 -10.63 3.04
C SER A 319 -4.51 -11.51 4.26
N TYR A 320 -5.57 -11.22 5.01
CA TYR A 320 -5.99 -12.02 6.16
C TYR A 320 -7.45 -12.50 6.03
N VAL A 321 -8.44 -11.70 6.36
CA VAL A 321 -9.88 -12.08 6.34
C VAL A 321 -10.70 -11.08 5.55
N GLY A 322 -11.65 -11.57 4.74
CA GLY A 322 -12.54 -10.70 3.97
C GLY A 322 -13.60 -10.02 4.83
N LEU A 323 -14.50 -10.79 5.42
CA LEU A 323 -15.52 -10.31 6.37
C LEU A 323 -15.28 -10.98 7.73
N TYR A 324 -14.96 -10.18 8.72
CA TYR A 324 -14.69 -10.64 10.08
C TYR A 324 -15.72 -10.05 11.05
N SER A 325 -16.63 -10.87 11.55
CA SER A 325 -17.63 -10.49 12.56
C SER A 325 -17.27 -11.07 13.92
N ARG A 326 -17.39 -10.26 14.95
CA ARG A 326 -17.21 -10.65 16.35
C ARG A 326 -18.50 -10.41 17.14
N GLY A 327 -19.50 -11.30 16.98
CA GLY A 327 -20.78 -11.24 17.68
C GLY A 327 -21.70 -10.10 17.23
N ALA A 328 -21.69 -9.75 15.94
CA ALA A 328 -22.54 -8.70 15.39
C ALA A 328 -23.84 -9.24 14.78
N THR A 329 -24.76 -8.35 14.43
CA THR A 329 -25.92 -8.65 13.60
C THR A 329 -25.66 -8.17 12.17
N LEU A 330 -25.60 -9.11 11.23
CA LEU A 330 -25.32 -8.86 9.81
C LEU A 330 -26.50 -9.28 8.93
N ASP A 331 -26.87 -8.42 7.99
CA ASP A 331 -27.84 -8.72 6.94
C ASP A 331 -27.22 -8.44 5.56
N ALA A 332 -26.99 -9.49 4.77
CA ALA A 332 -26.32 -9.38 3.49
C ALA A 332 -27.11 -10.05 2.36
N GLN A 333 -27.20 -9.35 1.24
CA GLN A 333 -27.77 -9.88 0.01
C GLN A 333 -26.86 -9.58 -1.17
N ASN A 334 -26.58 -10.62 -1.99
CA ASN A 334 -25.69 -10.51 -3.14
C ASN A 334 -24.30 -9.97 -2.75
N LEU A 335 -23.76 -10.47 -1.63
CA LEU A 335 -22.41 -10.16 -1.16
C LEU A 335 -21.44 -11.18 -1.79
N ILE A 336 -20.34 -10.69 -2.35
CA ILE A 336 -19.21 -11.51 -2.80
C ILE A 336 -18.03 -11.24 -1.88
N VAL A 337 -17.45 -12.32 -1.30
CA VAL A 337 -16.18 -12.25 -0.57
C VAL A 337 -15.23 -13.26 -1.18
N GLN A 338 -14.06 -12.75 -1.66
CA GLN A 338 -13.15 -13.60 -2.43
C GLN A 338 -11.67 -13.28 -2.22
N ASN A 339 -10.80 -14.27 -2.50
CA ASN A 339 -9.34 -14.12 -2.52
C ASN A 339 -8.77 -13.59 -1.20
N CYS A 340 -8.95 -14.34 -0.11
CA CYS A 340 -8.50 -13.98 1.23
C CYS A 340 -7.42 -14.95 1.72
N GLY A 341 -6.39 -14.44 2.39
CA GLY A 341 -5.24 -15.21 2.83
C GLY A 341 -5.55 -16.25 3.92
N ASN A 342 -6.60 -16.01 4.67
CA ASN A 342 -7.11 -16.90 5.70
C ASN A 342 -8.58 -17.26 5.39
N TYR A 343 -9.56 -16.80 6.16
CA TYR A 343 -10.98 -17.01 5.88
C TYR A 343 -11.50 -15.94 4.90
N ALA A 344 -12.38 -16.32 3.97
CA ALA A 344 -13.19 -15.31 3.29
C ALA A 344 -14.17 -14.68 4.28
N VAL A 345 -14.87 -15.50 5.06
CA VAL A 345 -15.82 -15.04 6.08
C VAL A 345 -15.52 -15.75 7.41
N ALA A 346 -15.31 -14.96 8.47
CA ALA A 346 -15.16 -15.46 9.83
C ALA A 346 -16.25 -14.84 10.72
N LEU A 347 -17.17 -15.66 11.20
CA LEU A 347 -18.26 -15.30 12.08
C LEU A 347 -17.93 -15.86 13.46
N THR A 348 -17.46 -15.02 14.36
CA THR A 348 -16.92 -15.45 15.64
C THR A 348 -17.66 -14.80 16.81
N ILE A 349 -17.55 -15.43 17.98
CA ILE A 349 -18.11 -14.93 19.24
C ILE A 349 -19.66 -14.84 19.15
N GLY A 350 -20.29 -15.83 18.54
CA GLY A 350 -21.75 -15.85 18.35
C GLY A 350 -22.23 -14.81 17.34
N GLY A 351 -23.48 -14.35 17.49
CA GLY A 351 -24.08 -13.31 16.67
C GLY A 351 -25.36 -13.73 15.92
N ASN A 352 -25.81 -12.84 15.04
CA ASN A 352 -27.04 -13.05 14.25
C ASN A 352 -26.75 -12.72 12.78
N TYR A 353 -26.87 -13.72 11.89
CA TYR A 353 -26.39 -13.66 10.52
C TYR A 353 -27.48 -14.09 9.54
N ASN A 354 -27.74 -13.23 8.55
CA ASN A 354 -28.62 -13.52 7.42
C ASN A 354 -27.89 -13.23 6.11
N PHE A 355 -27.61 -14.27 5.32
CA PHE A 355 -26.98 -14.19 4.00
C PHE A 355 -27.90 -14.76 2.93
N VAL A 356 -28.21 -13.95 1.91
CA VAL A 356 -29.09 -14.32 0.81
C VAL A 356 -28.38 -14.09 -0.52
N HIS A 357 -28.32 -15.11 -1.38
CA HIS A 357 -27.64 -15.05 -2.69
C HIS A 357 -26.18 -14.59 -2.62
N CYS A 358 -25.46 -14.95 -1.56
CA CYS A 358 -24.06 -14.56 -1.35
C CYS A 358 -23.10 -15.60 -1.94
N THR A 359 -21.91 -15.15 -2.32
CA THR A 359 -20.84 -16.00 -2.83
C THR A 359 -19.57 -15.77 -2.02
N PHE A 360 -19.08 -16.82 -1.35
CA PHE A 360 -17.82 -16.84 -0.64
C PHE A 360 -16.87 -17.77 -1.39
N ALA A 361 -15.90 -17.17 -2.13
CA ALA A 361 -15.04 -17.90 -3.06
C ALA A 361 -13.56 -17.65 -2.76
N ASN A 362 -12.90 -18.60 -2.11
CA ASN A 362 -11.54 -18.37 -1.65
C ASN A 362 -10.48 -19.15 -2.43
N TYR A 363 -9.91 -18.50 -3.45
CA TYR A 363 -8.85 -18.99 -4.32
C TYR A 363 -7.54 -18.23 -4.11
N TRP A 364 -7.12 -18.08 -2.86
CA TRP A 364 -5.88 -17.39 -2.51
C TRP A 364 -4.65 -18.03 -3.16
N GLN A 365 -3.81 -17.22 -3.82
CA GLN A 365 -2.67 -17.68 -4.61
C GLN A 365 -1.31 -17.17 -4.13
N TYR A 366 -1.27 -16.23 -3.16
CA TYR A 366 -0.01 -15.61 -2.73
C TYR A 366 0.74 -16.41 -1.67
N SER A 367 0.09 -17.36 -1.01
CA SER A 367 0.67 -18.30 -0.07
C SER A 367 -0.22 -19.54 0.08
N THR A 368 0.26 -20.56 0.78
CA THR A 368 -0.57 -21.73 1.10
C THR A 368 -1.65 -21.35 2.10
N ARG A 369 -2.90 -21.50 1.70
CA ARG A 369 -4.07 -21.36 2.56
C ARG A 369 -4.31 -22.69 3.30
N THR A 370 -4.55 -22.60 4.63
CA THR A 370 -4.80 -23.77 5.49
C THR A 370 -6.16 -23.68 6.21
N LYS A 371 -6.87 -22.56 6.06
CA LYS A 371 -8.15 -22.29 6.71
C LYS A 371 -9.30 -22.36 5.72
N ALA A 372 -10.46 -22.81 6.19
CA ALA A 372 -11.68 -22.89 5.42
C ALA A 372 -12.10 -21.52 4.81
N THR A 373 -13.00 -21.53 3.87
CA THR A 373 -13.59 -20.30 3.31
C THR A 373 -14.50 -19.60 4.32
N LEU A 374 -15.30 -20.37 5.08
CA LEU A 374 -16.19 -19.89 6.11
C LEU A 374 -15.85 -20.51 7.47
N LEU A 375 -15.70 -19.66 8.50
CA LEU A 375 -15.66 -20.06 9.92
C LEU A 375 -16.92 -19.62 10.65
N LEU A 376 -17.52 -20.46 11.44
CA LEU A 376 -18.55 -20.14 12.43
C LEU A 376 -18.08 -20.59 13.82
N ASN A 377 -18.00 -19.66 14.78
CA ASN A 377 -17.54 -19.91 16.15
C ASN A 377 -18.45 -19.17 17.15
N ASP A 378 -18.71 -19.74 18.32
CA ASP A 378 -19.63 -19.22 19.31
C ASP A 378 -19.00 -18.88 20.67
N TYR A 379 -17.67 -18.83 20.75
CA TYR A 379 -16.95 -18.54 22.00
C TYR A 379 -15.71 -17.68 21.77
N TYR A 380 -15.11 -17.20 22.85
CA TYR A 380 -13.76 -16.65 22.90
C TYR A 380 -13.08 -17.07 24.21
N LEU A 381 -11.76 -17.00 24.24
CA LEU A 381 -10.98 -17.20 25.46
C LEU A 381 -10.76 -15.86 26.15
N ASP A 382 -11.04 -15.81 27.46
CA ASP A 382 -10.73 -14.65 28.27
C ASP A 382 -9.20 -14.58 28.60
N VAL A 383 -8.80 -13.59 29.39
CA VAL A 383 -7.39 -13.37 29.78
C VAL A 383 -6.78 -14.49 30.62
N ASN A 384 -7.59 -15.42 31.11
CA ASN A 384 -7.19 -16.59 31.89
C ASN A 384 -7.42 -17.90 31.13
N ASP A 385 -7.58 -17.83 29.79
CA ASP A 385 -7.87 -18.96 28.90
C ASP A 385 -9.19 -19.70 29.20
N ASN A 386 -10.13 -19.08 29.90
CA ASN A 386 -11.45 -19.66 30.09
C ASN A 386 -12.35 -19.39 28.90
N ILE A 387 -13.09 -20.42 28.48
CA ILE A 387 -14.08 -20.30 27.40
C ILE A 387 -15.23 -19.40 27.87
N GLN A 388 -15.48 -18.34 27.10
CA GLN A 388 -16.60 -17.43 27.24
C GLN A 388 -17.57 -17.65 26.10
N TYR A 389 -18.66 -18.33 26.37
CA TYR A 389 -19.68 -18.69 25.41
C TYR A 389 -20.53 -17.48 25.00
N ARG A 390 -20.85 -17.40 23.73
CA ARG A 390 -21.77 -16.40 23.11
C ARG A 390 -22.62 -17.10 22.07
N PRO A 391 -23.95 -17.16 22.22
CA PRO A 391 -24.79 -17.94 21.31
C PRO A 391 -24.77 -17.38 19.88
N VAL A 392 -24.76 -18.28 18.93
CA VAL A 392 -25.17 -17.96 17.55
C VAL A 392 -26.71 -17.98 17.56
N GLU A 393 -27.32 -16.78 17.60
CA GLU A 393 -28.78 -16.67 17.64
C GLU A 393 -29.42 -17.12 16.32
N GLN A 394 -28.75 -16.78 15.21
CA GLN A 394 -29.13 -17.19 13.86
C GLN A 394 -27.90 -17.21 12.94
N ALA A 395 -27.82 -18.20 12.09
CA ALA A 395 -26.89 -18.26 10.97
C ALA A 395 -27.60 -18.84 9.74
N SER A 396 -28.19 -17.95 8.94
CA SER A 396 -28.98 -18.33 7.76
C SER A 396 -28.21 -18.05 6.48
N PHE A 397 -28.11 -19.05 5.62
CA PHE A 397 -27.48 -18.98 4.32
C PHE A 397 -28.45 -19.48 3.25
N HIS A 398 -29.11 -18.55 2.55
CA HIS A 398 -30.12 -18.86 1.54
C HIS A 398 -29.55 -18.67 0.13
N ASN A 399 -29.53 -19.71 -0.68
CA ASN A 399 -29.00 -19.69 -2.04
C ASN A 399 -27.57 -19.14 -2.12
N CYS A 400 -26.75 -19.50 -1.15
CA CYS A 400 -25.36 -19.08 -1.08
C CYS A 400 -24.42 -20.13 -1.69
N ILE A 401 -23.28 -19.67 -2.22
CA ILE A 401 -22.18 -20.50 -2.70
C ILE A 401 -21.01 -20.31 -1.78
N ILE A 402 -20.48 -21.40 -1.22
CA ILE A 402 -19.25 -21.41 -0.41
C ILE A 402 -18.31 -22.40 -1.07
N TYR A 403 -17.20 -21.89 -1.61
CA TYR A 403 -16.25 -22.69 -2.37
C TYR A 403 -14.84 -22.13 -2.32
N GLY A 404 -13.83 -22.97 -2.50
CA GLY A 404 -12.44 -22.55 -2.49
C GLY A 404 -11.47 -23.59 -3.02
N SER A 405 -10.19 -23.41 -2.74
CA SER A 405 -9.10 -24.23 -3.26
C SER A 405 -8.65 -25.34 -2.29
N LEU A 406 -9.23 -25.47 -1.10
CA LEU A 406 -8.93 -26.59 -0.21
C LEU A 406 -9.56 -27.89 -0.72
N ALA A 407 -8.83 -28.99 -0.54
CA ALA A 407 -9.27 -30.30 -1.00
C ALA A 407 -10.31 -30.95 -0.06
N GLU A 408 -10.37 -30.54 1.21
CA GLU A 408 -11.17 -31.21 2.22
C GLU A 408 -12.39 -30.36 2.63
N GLU A 409 -12.20 -29.30 3.41
CA GLU A 409 -13.30 -28.56 4.01
C GLU A 409 -13.20 -27.04 3.75
N GLU A 410 -14.29 -26.47 3.22
CA GLU A 410 -14.42 -25.01 3.04
C GLU A 410 -15.40 -24.36 4.03
N VAL A 411 -15.95 -25.14 4.97
CA VAL A 411 -16.77 -24.66 6.07
C VAL A 411 -16.27 -25.28 7.38
N GLU A 412 -15.88 -24.42 8.31
CA GLU A 412 -15.36 -24.81 9.63
C GLU A 412 -16.38 -24.39 10.70
N PHE A 413 -16.85 -25.34 11.50
CA PHE A 413 -17.64 -25.10 12.69
C PHE A 413 -16.78 -25.37 13.91
N ASP A 414 -16.48 -24.31 14.67
CA ASP A 414 -15.71 -24.35 15.92
C ASP A 414 -16.62 -23.87 17.06
N LEU A 415 -17.46 -24.79 17.53
CA LEU A 415 -18.51 -24.51 18.51
C LEU A 415 -18.15 -25.15 19.86
N ALA A 416 -18.37 -24.42 20.99
CA ALA A 416 -18.08 -24.87 22.35
C ALA A 416 -19.20 -25.73 22.98
#